data_ad16589846b231ff2c57d1e84a191b58
#
_entry.id   ad16589846b231ff2c57d1e84a191b58
#
_cell.length_a   1.000
_cell.length_b   1.000
_cell.length_c   1.000
_cell.angle_alpha   90.00
_cell.angle_beta   90.00
_cell.angle_gamma   90.00
#
_symmetry.space_group_name_H-M   'P 1'
#
loop_
_entity.id
_entity.type
_entity.pdbx_description
1 polymer ?
#
loop_
_entity_poly.entity_id
_entity_poly.type
_entity_poly.pdbx_seq_one_letter_code
_entity_poly.pdbx_strand_id
1 'polypeptide(L)'
;MKVYAVLRGFPGLGRVIAGFELLKHLENKFNAIVKVSTYLQGDSYINTKGYTSSIEIDEKDISSVGVISVSKSGEKLMEDIVSFNPDIVIIDGEPIFLQNLKISYPNLYIVSLLNPFDVNNPYNQKSSQDFFSYMYSFADLSIVHGLWEEQKPNNFKDYLSVNSIIRDSIPTISFSEKSNSIVCLLGGGSKTVNSGFTYGTIEIAKQVIDIASFNENFDFTIYTSDKDIKNKIINYLKYKELSVENIRIIDSISDEREIYTNARLVIARAGRNTISELLTMNMPSIIIPTTANFRGSEQLCNCRKIESFNFQNIKTHHLDSGAEDLNHKMHKLFNTSVDIKNEVFIPGNLKAIEKILAIMKKKSPGNSIALSTNIN
;
A
#
# COMPACT_ATOMS: atom_id res chain seq x y z
N MET A 1 19.45 -6.72 -17.57
CA MET A 1 18.87 -7.38 -16.41
C MET A 1 17.40 -7.67 -16.70
N LYS A 2 16.94 -8.90 -16.44
CA LYS A 2 15.53 -9.28 -16.56
C LYS A 2 14.91 -9.46 -15.17
N VAL A 3 13.76 -8.82 -14.92
CA VAL A 3 13.08 -8.89 -13.63
C VAL A 3 11.63 -9.31 -13.83
N TYR A 4 11.19 -10.32 -13.10
CA TYR A 4 9.82 -10.76 -13.08
C TYR A 4 9.20 -10.46 -11.71
N ALA A 5 8.04 -9.79 -11.66
CA ALA A 5 7.34 -9.52 -10.41
C ALA A 5 6.03 -10.31 -10.33
N VAL A 6 5.78 -10.98 -9.20
CA VAL A 6 4.52 -11.65 -8.87
C VAL A 6 3.94 -10.94 -7.65
N LEU A 7 2.83 -10.23 -7.85
CA LEU A 7 2.29 -9.30 -6.88
C LEU A 7 0.85 -9.67 -6.51
N ARG A 8 0.58 -9.78 -5.23
CA ARG A 8 -0.76 -10.09 -4.72
C ARG A 8 -1.74 -8.95 -4.98
N GLY A 9 -2.67 -9.16 -5.91
CA GLY A 9 -3.66 -8.18 -6.33
C GLY A 9 -4.92 -8.08 -5.46
N PHE A 10 -4.96 -8.82 -4.33
CA PHE A 10 -6.11 -8.89 -3.43
C PHE A 10 -5.66 -9.16 -1.97
N PRO A 11 -6.38 -8.63 -0.99
CA PRO A 11 -7.38 -7.60 -1.02
C PRO A 11 -6.68 -6.22 -0.90
N GLY A 12 -6.92 -5.37 -1.86
CA GLY A 12 -6.34 -4.02 -1.94
C GLY A 12 -4.99 -3.94 -2.65
N LEU A 13 -4.59 -2.73 -3.00
CA LEU A 13 -3.47 -2.46 -3.91
C LEU A 13 -2.11 -2.28 -3.22
N GLY A 14 -2.04 -2.35 -1.89
CA GLY A 14 -0.81 -2.01 -1.16
C GLY A 14 0.42 -2.80 -1.60
N ARG A 15 0.27 -4.10 -1.84
CA ARG A 15 1.36 -4.97 -2.29
C ARG A 15 1.70 -4.74 -3.76
N VAL A 16 0.67 -4.55 -4.59
CA VAL A 16 0.88 -4.28 -6.02
C VAL A 16 1.65 -2.98 -6.21
N ILE A 17 1.26 -1.91 -5.51
CA ILE A 17 1.94 -0.62 -5.63
C ILE A 17 3.42 -0.75 -5.26
N ALA A 18 3.75 -1.33 -4.12
CA ALA A 18 5.14 -1.42 -3.67
C ALA A 18 6.03 -2.21 -4.64
N GLY A 19 5.59 -3.41 -5.04
CA GLY A 19 6.35 -4.24 -5.97
C GLY A 19 6.44 -3.64 -7.36
N PHE A 20 5.37 -3.02 -7.84
CA PHE A 20 5.31 -2.38 -9.14
C PHE A 20 6.20 -1.12 -9.22
N GLU A 21 6.26 -0.30 -8.18
CA GLU A 21 7.15 0.87 -8.13
C GLU A 21 8.62 0.46 -8.15
N LEU A 22 9.01 -0.61 -7.43
CA LEU A 22 10.36 -1.16 -7.56
C LEU A 22 10.65 -1.65 -8.97
N LEU A 23 9.70 -2.34 -9.60
CA LEU A 23 9.83 -2.84 -10.97
C LEU A 23 10.04 -1.69 -11.96
N LYS A 24 9.18 -0.67 -11.92
CA LYS A 24 9.30 0.54 -12.75
C LYS A 24 10.61 1.29 -12.52
N HIS A 25 11.07 1.39 -11.28
CA HIS A 25 12.35 2.04 -11.00
C HIS A 25 13.51 1.28 -11.64
N LEU A 26 13.52 -0.06 -11.56
CA LEU A 26 14.51 -0.90 -12.22
C LEU A 26 14.45 -0.77 -13.75
N GLU A 27 13.26 -0.70 -14.34
CA GLU A 27 13.06 -0.46 -15.77
C GLU A 27 13.60 0.90 -16.21
N ASN A 28 13.12 1.98 -15.58
CA ASN A 28 13.38 3.34 -16.02
C ASN A 28 14.80 3.84 -15.72
N LYS A 29 15.39 3.41 -14.60
CA LYS A 29 16.71 3.88 -14.17
C LYS A 29 17.85 2.94 -14.52
N PHE A 30 17.57 1.66 -14.69
CA PHE A 30 18.60 0.63 -14.91
C PHE A 30 18.37 -0.19 -16.19
N ASN A 31 17.42 0.24 -17.05
CA ASN A 31 17.09 -0.43 -18.32
C ASN A 31 16.81 -1.93 -18.15
N ALA A 32 16.14 -2.30 -17.06
CA ALA A 32 15.72 -3.69 -16.86
C ALA A 32 14.60 -4.05 -17.84
N ILE A 33 14.64 -5.26 -18.38
CA ILE A 33 13.51 -5.85 -19.10
C ILE A 33 12.60 -6.45 -18.03
N VAL A 34 11.37 -5.94 -17.94
CA VAL A 34 10.47 -6.28 -16.85
C VAL A 34 9.23 -7.02 -17.31
N LYS A 35 8.74 -7.90 -16.45
CA LYS A 35 7.44 -8.53 -16.58
C LYS A 35 6.75 -8.57 -15.23
N VAL A 36 5.42 -8.40 -15.21
CA VAL A 36 4.64 -8.40 -13.97
C VAL A 36 3.42 -9.30 -14.12
N SER A 37 3.14 -10.07 -13.11
CA SER A 37 1.92 -10.84 -12.96
C SER A 37 1.24 -10.50 -11.65
N THR A 38 -0.04 -10.21 -11.74
CA THR A 38 -0.93 -9.92 -10.63
C THR A 38 -2.34 -10.33 -11.02
N TYR A 39 -3.35 -10.08 -10.20
CA TYR A 39 -4.71 -10.51 -10.45
C TYR A 39 -5.74 -9.57 -9.82
N LEU A 40 -6.98 -9.64 -10.25
CA LEU A 40 -8.13 -8.86 -9.77
C LEU A 40 -7.86 -7.35 -9.75
N GLN A 41 -7.88 -6.71 -8.57
CA GLN A 41 -7.63 -5.28 -8.43
C GLN A 41 -6.23 -4.88 -8.89
N GLY A 42 -5.26 -5.76 -8.70
CA GLY A 42 -3.89 -5.56 -9.17
C GLY A 42 -3.81 -5.52 -10.68
N ASP A 43 -4.50 -6.44 -11.38
CA ASP A 43 -4.56 -6.46 -12.83
C ASP A 43 -5.18 -5.18 -13.38
N SER A 44 -6.33 -4.76 -12.83
CA SER A 44 -6.94 -3.49 -13.20
C SER A 44 -5.98 -2.30 -13.01
N TYR A 45 -5.17 -2.30 -11.93
CA TYR A 45 -4.22 -1.22 -11.65
C TYR A 45 -3.06 -1.20 -12.67
N ILE A 46 -2.40 -2.34 -12.91
CA ILE A 46 -1.26 -2.37 -13.85
C ILE A 46 -1.68 -2.08 -15.29
N ASN A 47 -2.90 -2.46 -15.69
CA ASN A 47 -3.48 -2.16 -17.00
C ASN A 47 -3.59 -0.64 -17.21
N THR A 48 -3.96 0.15 -16.20
CA THR A 48 -3.94 1.62 -16.30
C THR A 48 -2.55 2.22 -16.49
N LYS A 49 -1.50 1.45 -16.19
CA LYS A 49 -0.09 1.83 -16.36
C LYS A 49 0.55 1.22 -17.62
N GLY A 50 -0.26 0.56 -18.48
CA GLY A 50 0.20 0.00 -19.76
C GLY A 50 0.83 -1.40 -19.67
N TYR A 51 0.65 -2.11 -18.57
CA TYR A 51 1.15 -3.47 -18.37
C TYR A 51 0.00 -4.48 -18.39
N THR A 52 0.30 -5.72 -18.78
CA THR A 52 -0.67 -6.83 -18.78
C THR A 52 -0.18 -7.96 -17.91
N SER A 53 -1.10 -8.57 -17.16
CA SER A 53 -0.83 -9.77 -16.35
C SER A 53 -1.07 -11.05 -17.15
N SER A 54 -0.30 -12.09 -16.85
CA SER A 54 -0.49 -13.44 -17.41
C SER A 54 -1.33 -14.36 -16.52
N ILE A 55 -1.80 -13.87 -15.36
CA ILE A 55 -2.57 -14.66 -14.41
C ILE A 55 -4.05 -14.29 -14.49
N GLU A 56 -4.88 -15.30 -14.68
CA GLU A 56 -6.33 -15.21 -14.50
C GLU A 56 -6.73 -16.02 -13.26
N ILE A 57 -7.31 -15.35 -12.26
CA ILE A 57 -7.79 -15.99 -11.02
C ILE A 57 -9.25 -15.58 -10.81
N ASP A 58 -10.12 -16.57 -10.60
CA ASP A 58 -11.53 -16.31 -10.23
C ASP A 58 -11.59 -15.83 -8.76
N GLU A 59 -12.47 -14.86 -8.49
CA GLU A 59 -12.74 -14.38 -7.12
C GLU A 59 -13.18 -15.51 -6.17
N LYS A 60 -13.73 -16.60 -6.68
CA LYS A 60 -14.13 -17.77 -5.90
C LYS A 60 -12.96 -18.58 -5.35
N ASP A 61 -11.80 -18.48 -5.99
CA ASP A 61 -10.61 -19.25 -5.62
C ASP A 61 -9.73 -18.53 -4.59
N ILE A 62 -10.21 -17.40 -4.07
CA ILE A 62 -9.42 -16.57 -3.16
C ILE A 62 -9.40 -17.17 -1.76
N SER A 63 -8.21 -17.54 -1.30
CA SER A 63 -7.97 -17.90 0.09
C SER A 63 -7.21 -16.79 0.83
N SER A 64 -7.34 -16.78 2.16
CA SER A 64 -6.62 -15.83 3.02
C SER A 64 -5.10 -16.07 3.08
N VAL A 65 -4.65 -17.24 2.66
CA VAL A 65 -3.27 -17.72 2.87
C VAL A 65 -2.36 -17.54 1.65
N GLY A 66 -2.94 -17.39 0.48
CA GLY A 66 -2.26 -17.27 -0.80
C GLY A 66 -3.20 -17.80 -1.88
N VAL A 67 -3.22 -17.13 -3.01
CA VAL A 67 -4.18 -17.43 -4.06
C VAL A 67 -3.56 -18.28 -5.15
N ILE A 68 -2.27 -18.05 -5.38
CA ILE A 68 -1.51 -18.82 -6.36
C ILE A 68 -1.01 -20.09 -5.66
N SER A 69 -1.89 -21.05 -5.55
CA SER A 69 -1.54 -22.41 -5.10
C SER A 69 -1.00 -23.22 -6.28
N VAL A 70 -0.62 -24.47 -6.03
CA VAL A 70 -0.22 -25.50 -7.03
C VAL A 70 -1.40 -25.87 -7.96
N SER A 71 -2.28 -24.90 -8.22
CA SER A 71 -3.37 -24.99 -9.18
C SER A 71 -2.83 -24.81 -10.60
N LYS A 72 -3.65 -25.11 -11.58
CA LYS A 72 -3.33 -24.90 -13.01
C LYS A 72 -2.79 -23.50 -13.30
N SER A 73 -3.24 -22.46 -12.58
CA SER A 73 -2.75 -21.10 -12.72
C SER A 73 -1.33 -20.92 -12.19
N GLY A 74 -0.96 -21.59 -11.10
CA GLY A 74 0.39 -21.58 -10.55
C GLY A 74 1.40 -22.29 -11.44
N GLU A 75 1.03 -23.44 -12.05
CA GLU A 75 1.85 -24.15 -13.02
C GLU A 75 2.15 -23.27 -14.24
N LYS A 76 1.11 -22.72 -14.87
CA LYS A 76 1.25 -21.81 -16.01
C LYS A 76 2.12 -20.59 -15.68
N LEU A 77 1.99 -20.04 -14.49
CA LEU A 77 2.82 -18.92 -14.05
C LEU A 77 4.28 -19.33 -13.89
N MET A 78 4.57 -20.52 -13.33
CA MET A 78 5.93 -21.03 -13.22
C MET A 78 6.56 -21.23 -14.62
N GLU A 79 5.84 -21.81 -15.56
CA GLU A 79 6.29 -21.96 -16.94
C GLU A 79 6.59 -20.60 -17.60
N ASP A 80 5.74 -19.61 -17.38
CA ASP A 80 5.94 -18.26 -17.88
C ASP A 80 7.18 -17.57 -17.30
N ILE A 81 7.42 -17.72 -15.99
CA ILE A 81 8.63 -17.22 -15.33
C ILE A 81 9.88 -17.88 -15.90
N VAL A 82 9.87 -19.20 -16.07
CA VAL A 82 11.03 -19.94 -16.58
C VAL A 82 11.30 -19.59 -18.05
N SER A 83 10.25 -19.46 -18.86
CA SER A 83 10.37 -19.04 -20.27
C SER A 83 10.91 -17.63 -20.41
N PHE A 84 10.54 -16.72 -19.52
CA PHE A 84 11.09 -15.37 -19.48
C PHE A 84 12.57 -15.36 -19.06
N ASN A 85 13.00 -16.36 -18.31
CA ASN A 85 14.37 -16.53 -17.80
C ASN A 85 14.89 -15.28 -17.07
N PRO A 86 14.27 -14.91 -15.93
CA PRO A 86 14.63 -13.71 -15.20
C PRO A 86 15.94 -13.87 -14.42
N ASP A 87 16.67 -12.78 -14.24
CA ASP A 87 17.79 -12.69 -13.30
C ASP A 87 17.29 -12.64 -11.85
N ILE A 88 16.12 -12.02 -11.65
CA ILE A 88 15.46 -11.85 -10.34
C ILE A 88 13.94 -12.07 -10.48
N VAL A 89 13.36 -12.74 -9.49
CA VAL A 89 11.92 -12.80 -9.29
C VAL A 89 11.57 -12.06 -7.99
N ILE A 90 10.73 -11.02 -8.08
CA ILE A 90 10.21 -10.28 -6.93
C ILE A 90 8.82 -10.84 -6.61
N ILE A 91 8.59 -11.27 -5.36
CA ILE A 91 7.29 -11.83 -4.94
C ILE A 91 6.78 -11.06 -3.73
N ASP A 92 5.55 -10.50 -3.84
CA ASP A 92 4.86 -9.84 -2.72
C ASP A 92 3.53 -10.52 -2.41
N GLY A 93 3.42 -11.09 -1.22
CA GLY A 93 2.17 -11.61 -0.66
C GLY A 93 1.77 -13.02 -1.10
N GLU A 94 2.63 -13.77 -1.78
CA GLU A 94 2.36 -15.13 -2.25
C GLU A 94 3.38 -16.14 -1.69
N PRO A 95 3.38 -16.41 -0.35
CA PRO A 95 4.41 -17.22 0.29
C PRO A 95 4.43 -18.67 -0.16
N ILE A 96 3.27 -19.29 -0.42
CA ILE A 96 3.18 -20.68 -0.89
C ILE A 96 3.74 -20.79 -2.31
N PHE A 97 3.40 -19.86 -3.17
CA PHE A 97 3.94 -19.81 -4.54
C PHE A 97 5.46 -19.59 -4.52
N LEU A 98 5.95 -18.70 -3.67
CA LEU A 98 7.39 -18.45 -3.47
C LEU A 98 8.13 -19.75 -3.11
N GLN A 99 7.62 -20.48 -2.12
CA GLN A 99 8.21 -21.76 -1.70
C GLN A 99 8.22 -22.76 -2.85
N ASN A 100 7.09 -22.96 -3.53
CA ASN A 100 6.98 -23.91 -4.62
C ASN A 100 7.92 -23.56 -5.78
N LEU A 101 7.98 -22.29 -6.16
CA LEU A 101 8.88 -21.78 -7.20
C LEU A 101 10.35 -22.05 -6.84
N LYS A 102 10.74 -21.77 -5.58
CA LYS A 102 12.13 -21.97 -5.13
C LYS A 102 12.53 -23.45 -5.05
N ILE A 103 11.61 -24.31 -4.65
CA ILE A 103 11.85 -25.77 -4.62
C ILE A 103 12.00 -26.32 -6.05
N SER A 104 11.11 -25.91 -6.95
CA SER A 104 11.13 -26.37 -8.35
C SER A 104 12.31 -25.82 -9.15
N TYR A 105 12.74 -24.59 -8.85
CA TYR A 105 13.81 -23.89 -9.56
C TYR A 105 14.81 -23.26 -8.58
N PRO A 106 15.69 -24.08 -7.95
CA PRO A 106 16.59 -23.63 -6.88
C PRO A 106 17.56 -22.51 -7.27
N ASN A 107 17.90 -22.42 -8.56
CA ASN A 107 18.84 -21.43 -9.10
C ASN A 107 18.22 -20.05 -9.32
N LEU A 108 16.88 -19.93 -9.34
CA LEU A 108 16.22 -18.64 -9.43
C LEU A 108 16.53 -17.80 -8.18
N TYR A 109 16.85 -16.53 -8.39
CA TYR A 109 17.03 -15.60 -7.30
C TYR A 109 15.71 -14.94 -6.96
N ILE A 110 15.23 -15.18 -5.76
CA ILE A 110 13.92 -14.70 -5.30
C ILE A 110 14.10 -13.62 -4.25
N VAL A 111 13.50 -12.47 -4.50
CA VAL A 111 13.34 -11.36 -3.55
C VAL A 111 11.89 -11.36 -3.05
N SER A 112 11.67 -11.51 -1.77
CA SER A 112 10.34 -11.34 -1.18
C SER A 112 10.16 -9.91 -0.65
N LEU A 113 9.04 -9.29 -0.98
CA LEU A 113 8.57 -8.06 -0.33
C LEU A 113 7.58 -8.43 0.76
N LEU A 114 7.74 -7.84 1.92
CA LEU A 114 7.03 -8.20 3.14
C LEU A 114 6.50 -6.95 3.85
N ASN A 115 5.31 -7.10 4.42
CA ASN A 115 4.80 -6.19 5.43
C ASN A 115 5.39 -6.57 6.80
N PRO A 116 5.65 -5.65 7.74
CA PRO A 116 6.00 -6.00 9.12
C PRO A 116 5.10 -7.05 9.76
N PHE A 117 3.80 -7.05 9.46
CA PHE A 117 2.84 -8.04 9.92
C PHE A 117 3.00 -9.44 9.29
N ASP A 118 3.72 -9.57 8.18
CA ASP A 118 4.07 -10.89 7.62
C ASP A 118 5.20 -11.56 8.41
N VAL A 119 5.99 -10.75 9.11
CA VAL A 119 7.14 -11.20 9.92
C VAL A 119 6.75 -11.37 11.38
N ASN A 120 6.06 -10.37 11.93
CA ASN A 120 5.68 -10.32 13.34
C ASN A 120 4.27 -9.71 13.49
N ASN A 121 3.25 -10.57 13.57
CA ASN A 121 1.88 -10.15 13.80
C ASN A 121 1.44 -10.50 15.22
N PRO A 122 1.35 -9.53 16.15
CA PRO A 122 1.03 -9.80 17.56
C PRO A 122 -0.38 -10.37 17.77
N TYR A 123 -1.23 -10.35 16.74
CA TYR A 123 -2.61 -10.85 16.80
C TYR A 123 -2.75 -12.29 16.23
N ASN A 124 -1.69 -12.81 15.61
CA ASN A 124 -1.69 -14.17 15.11
C ASN A 124 -1.20 -15.15 16.18
N GLN A 125 -1.70 -16.37 16.12
CA GLN A 125 -1.14 -17.48 16.91
C GLN A 125 0.31 -17.75 16.47
N LYS A 126 1.14 -18.17 17.41
CA LYS A 126 2.56 -18.46 17.16
C LYS A 126 2.77 -19.44 16.01
N SER A 127 1.95 -20.49 15.93
CA SER A 127 2.00 -21.49 14.85
C SER A 127 1.77 -20.88 13.46
N SER A 128 0.87 -19.90 13.35
CA SER A 128 0.62 -19.19 12.08
C SER A 128 1.80 -18.29 11.71
N GLN A 129 2.39 -17.62 12.69
CA GLN A 129 3.60 -16.80 12.46
C GLN A 129 4.76 -17.66 11.98
N ASP A 130 5.00 -18.79 12.63
CA ASP A 130 6.06 -19.71 12.28
C ASP A 130 5.86 -20.31 10.88
N PHE A 131 4.61 -20.62 10.51
CA PHE A 131 4.26 -21.09 9.17
C PHE A 131 4.60 -20.05 8.10
N PHE A 132 4.16 -18.80 8.23
CA PHE A 132 4.47 -17.76 7.25
C PHE A 132 5.96 -17.45 7.20
N SER A 133 6.61 -17.34 8.35
CA SER A 133 8.05 -17.13 8.45
C SER A 133 8.83 -18.23 7.75
N TYR A 134 8.40 -19.50 7.90
CA TYR A 134 8.99 -20.63 7.19
C TYR A 134 8.83 -20.49 5.66
N MET A 135 7.64 -20.19 5.17
CA MET A 135 7.41 -20.01 3.72
C MET A 135 8.30 -18.90 3.13
N TYR A 136 8.36 -17.75 3.78
CA TYR A 136 9.18 -16.64 3.31
C TYR A 136 10.69 -16.88 3.42
N SER A 137 11.14 -17.79 4.28
CA SER A 137 12.56 -18.13 4.42
C SER A 137 13.17 -18.78 3.18
N PHE A 138 12.36 -19.23 2.24
CA PHE A 138 12.82 -19.73 0.94
C PHE A 138 13.34 -18.62 0.02
N ALA A 139 13.00 -17.36 0.25
CA ALA A 139 13.57 -16.24 -0.50
C ALA A 139 15.09 -16.11 -0.25
N ASP A 140 15.80 -15.64 -1.28
CA ASP A 140 17.23 -15.35 -1.16
C ASP A 140 17.48 -14.01 -0.48
N LEU A 141 16.57 -13.03 -0.69
CA LEU A 141 16.53 -11.76 0.01
C LEU A 141 15.09 -11.47 0.45
N SER A 142 14.91 -11.08 1.70
CA SER A 142 13.64 -10.59 2.23
C SER A 142 13.72 -9.11 2.56
N ILE A 143 12.88 -8.30 1.92
CA ILE A 143 12.78 -6.86 2.15
C ILE A 143 11.48 -6.58 2.90
N VAL A 144 11.58 -6.23 4.16
CA VAL A 144 10.43 -5.77 4.97
C VAL A 144 10.33 -4.26 4.86
N HIS A 145 9.17 -3.77 4.44
CA HIS A 145 8.94 -2.34 4.28
C HIS A 145 7.68 -1.88 5.03
N GLY A 146 7.79 -0.84 5.83
CA GLY A 146 6.69 -0.39 6.68
C GLY A 146 6.91 0.93 7.37
N LEU A 147 6.10 1.21 8.40
CA LEU A 147 6.23 2.41 9.23
C LEU A 147 7.27 2.26 10.34
N TRP A 148 7.83 1.07 10.52
CA TRP A 148 8.85 0.76 11.51
C TRP A 148 9.76 -0.37 11.02
N GLU A 149 10.94 -0.43 11.60
CA GLU A 149 11.90 -1.51 11.33
C GLU A 149 11.51 -2.77 12.12
N GLU A 150 11.61 -3.91 11.46
CA GLU A 150 11.45 -5.24 12.07
C GLU A 150 12.80 -5.95 12.18
N GLN A 151 12.96 -6.69 13.26
CA GLN A 151 14.16 -7.51 13.44
C GLN A 151 14.16 -8.69 12.46
N LYS A 152 15.36 -9.03 11.98
CA LYS A 152 15.54 -10.20 11.11
C LYS A 152 15.13 -11.48 11.80
N PRO A 153 14.20 -12.27 11.25
CA PRO A 153 13.95 -13.64 11.72
C PRO A 153 15.17 -14.54 11.50
N ASN A 154 15.41 -15.44 12.43
CA ASN A 154 16.61 -16.32 12.42
C ASN A 154 16.71 -17.20 11.17
N ASN A 155 15.58 -17.59 10.59
CA ASN A 155 15.50 -18.49 9.43
C ASN A 155 15.64 -17.77 8.08
N PHE A 156 15.70 -16.43 8.03
CA PHE A 156 15.85 -15.68 6.79
C PHE A 156 17.34 -15.63 6.37
N LYS A 157 17.60 -15.80 5.06
CA LYS A 157 18.96 -15.80 4.49
C LYS A 157 19.55 -14.39 4.49
N ASP A 158 19.15 -13.54 3.58
CA ASP A 158 19.49 -12.11 3.53
C ASP A 158 18.25 -11.29 3.87
N TYR A 159 18.45 -10.13 4.48
CA TYR A 159 17.35 -9.35 5.04
C TYR A 159 17.64 -7.85 4.97
N LEU A 160 16.60 -7.09 4.70
CA LEU A 160 16.63 -5.63 4.75
C LEU A 160 15.30 -5.14 5.32
N SER A 161 15.35 -4.30 6.35
CA SER A 161 14.18 -3.55 6.82
C SER A 161 14.32 -2.08 6.39
N VAL A 162 13.26 -1.53 5.78
CA VAL A 162 13.22 -0.15 5.27
C VAL A 162 11.87 0.48 5.55
N ASN A 163 11.80 1.80 5.45
CA ASN A 163 10.53 2.50 5.38
C ASN A 163 9.69 2.01 4.19
N SER A 164 8.40 2.33 4.21
CA SER A 164 7.49 1.89 3.14
C SER A 164 8.00 2.27 1.75
N ILE A 165 7.86 1.34 0.83
CA ILE A 165 8.02 1.58 -0.59
C ILE A 165 6.71 2.18 -1.09
N ILE A 166 6.77 3.37 -1.66
CA ILE A 166 5.62 4.15 -2.12
C ILE A 166 5.79 4.55 -3.57
N ARG A 167 4.79 5.21 -4.14
CA ARG A 167 4.84 5.72 -5.51
C ARG A 167 5.94 6.77 -5.67
N ASP A 168 6.74 6.65 -6.72
CA ASP A 168 7.85 7.58 -7.01
C ASP A 168 7.36 9.01 -7.30
N SER A 169 6.09 9.19 -7.69
CA SER A 169 5.48 10.49 -7.91
C SER A 169 5.25 11.29 -6.62
N ILE A 170 5.11 10.64 -5.48
CA ILE A 170 4.68 11.26 -4.21
C ILE A 170 5.67 12.34 -3.70
N PRO A 171 6.99 12.11 -3.66
CA PRO A 171 7.93 13.11 -3.15
C PRO A 171 7.94 14.42 -3.95
N THR A 172 7.41 14.41 -5.17
CA THR A 172 7.37 15.58 -6.08
C THR A 172 6.08 16.36 -6.01
N ILE A 173 5.09 15.90 -5.22
CA ILE A 173 3.79 16.55 -5.08
C ILE A 173 3.89 17.66 -4.05
N SER A 174 3.52 18.89 -4.49
CA SER A 174 3.29 20.02 -3.60
C SER A 174 1.78 20.23 -3.46
N PHE A 175 1.30 20.34 -2.24
CA PHE A 175 -0.11 20.60 -1.96
C PHE A 175 -0.37 22.10 -1.72
N SER A 176 -1.63 22.51 -1.88
CA SER A 176 -2.01 23.92 -1.78
C SER A 176 -2.40 24.30 -0.34
N GLU A 177 -1.58 25.14 0.30
CA GLU A 177 -1.88 25.66 1.64
C GLU A 177 -3.07 26.65 1.66
N LYS A 178 -3.43 27.19 0.51
CA LYS A 178 -4.55 28.15 0.37
C LYS A 178 -5.86 27.48 -0.04
N SER A 179 -5.86 26.18 -0.28
CA SER A 179 -7.06 25.44 -0.66
C SER A 179 -8.00 25.27 0.54
N ASN A 180 -9.30 25.28 0.27
CA ASN A 180 -10.32 24.87 1.24
C ASN A 180 -10.74 23.40 1.04
N SER A 181 -10.02 22.65 0.20
CA SER A 181 -10.38 21.28 -0.14
C SER A 181 -9.89 20.28 0.91
N ILE A 182 -10.81 19.45 1.37
CA ILE A 182 -10.58 18.34 2.29
C ILE A 182 -10.86 17.05 1.53
N VAL A 183 -9.88 16.18 1.51
CA VAL A 183 -9.96 14.91 0.81
C VAL A 183 -10.13 13.76 1.79
N CYS A 184 -11.13 12.90 1.57
CA CYS A 184 -11.32 11.66 2.33
C CYS A 184 -10.92 10.45 1.48
N LEU A 185 -9.92 9.68 1.92
CA LEU A 185 -9.42 8.48 1.25
C LEU A 185 -9.90 7.22 1.97
N LEU A 186 -10.92 6.59 1.42
CA LEU A 186 -11.45 5.33 1.96
C LEU A 186 -10.68 4.09 1.48
N GLY A 187 -9.82 4.27 0.47
CA GLY A 187 -9.04 3.19 -0.13
C GLY A 187 -9.85 2.20 -0.96
N GLY A 188 -9.19 1.14 -1.41
CA GLY A 188 -9.84 0.03 -2.10
C GLY A 188 -10.74 -0.74 -1.14
N GLY A 189 -12.01 -0.80 -1.43
CA GLY A 189 -12.94 -1.73 -0.81
C GLY A 189 -12.53 -3.16 -1.16
N SER A 190 -12.90 -4.11 -0.32
CA SER A 190 -12.73 -5.51 -0.62
C SER A 190 -14.09 -6.19 -0.56
N LYS A 191 -14.61 -6.59 -1.69
CA LYS A 191 -15.92 -7.26 -1.82
C LYS A 191 -16.05 -8.51 -0.95
N THR A 192 -14.95 -9.13 -0.59
CA THR A 192 -14.90 -10.40 0.13
C THR A 192 -14.35 -10.28 1.55
N VAL A 193 -13.88 -9.11 1.97
CA VAL A 193 -13.42 -8.92 3.33
C VAL A 193 -14.56 -8.53 4.23
N ASN A 194 -14.77 -9.36 5.21
CA ASN A 194 -15.54 -9.24 6.44
C ASN A 194 -16.36 -7.94 6.58
N SER A 195 -17.65 -8.08 6.83
CA SER A 195 -18.64 -7.03 7.02
C SER A 195 -18.19 -5.87 7.94
N GLY A 196 -17.36 -6.13 8.94
CA GLY A 196 -16.83 -5.12 9.84
C GLY A 196 -15.85 -4.12 9.21
N PHE A 197 -15.04 -4.53 8.23
CA PHE A 197 -14.14 -3.63 7.51
C PHE A 197 -14.92 -2.66 6.62
N THR A 198 -15.92 -3.18 5.91
CA THR A 198 -16.84 -2.36 5.11
C THR A 198 -17.63 -1.41 6.00
N TYR A 199 -18.10 -1.87 7.16
CA TYR A 199 -18.81 -1.06 8.14
C TYR A 199 -17.94 0.12 8.61
N GLY A 200 -16.72 -0.12 9.11
CA GLY A 200 -15.83 0.95 9.55
C GLY A 200 -15.47 1.95 8.45
N THR A 201 -15.33 1.48 7.19
CA THR A 201 -15.09 2.36 6.04
C THR A 201 -16.28 3.29 5.77
N ILE A 202 -17.50 2.77 5.88
CA ILE A 202 -18.73 3.55 5.72
C ILE A 202 -18.90 4.54 6.88
N GLU A 203 -18.60 4.14 8.10
CA GLU A 203 -18.68 5.03 9.27
C GLU A 203 -17.70 6.21 9.18
N ILE A 204 -16.48 6.01 8.61
CA ILE A 204 -15.58 7.12 8.29
C ILE A 204 -16.27 8.11 7.34
N ALA A 205 -16.85 7.60 6.24
CA ALA A 205 -17.53 8.46 5.27
C ALA A 205 -18.72 9.20 5.88
N LYS A 206 -19.51 8.55 6.74
CA LYS A 206 -20.64 9.20 7.44
C LYS A 206 -20.17 10.34 8.33
N GLN A 207 -19.12 10.14 9.13
CA GLN A 207 -18.60 11.22 9.96
C GLN A 207 -18.04 12.37 9.11
N VAL A 208 -17.41 12.09 7.95
CA VAL A 208 -16.98 13.13 7.02
C VAL A 208 -18.17 13.90 6.43
N ILE A 209 -19.26 13.23 6.12
CA ILE A 209 -20.49 13.87 5.66
C ILE A 209 -21.10 14.74 6.76
N ASP A 210 -21.17 14.22 7.98
CA ASP A 210 -21.72 14.96 9.11
C ASP A 210 -20.90 16.25 9.37
N ILE A 211 -19.55 16.19 9.33
CA ILE A 211 -18.74 17.40 9.48
C ILE A 211 -18.87 18.36 8.28
N ALA A 212 -19.06 17.87 7.07
CA ALA A 212 -19.25 18.70 5.88
C ALA A 212 -20.54 19.52 5.95
N SER A 213 -21.59 18.97 6.56
CA SER A 213 -22.87 19.68 6.77
C SER A 213 -22.76 20.88 7.72
N PHE A 214 -21.73 20.94 8.56
CA PHE A 214 -21.46 22.08 9.46
C PHE A 214 -20.39 23.02 8.94
N ASN A 215 -19.76 22.70 7.80
CA ASN A 215 -18.59 23.41 7.29
C ASN A 215 -18.75 23.75 5.80
N GLU A 216 -19.73 24.58 5.48
CA GLU A 216 -20.10 24.96 4.10
C GLU A 216 -18.95 25.67 3.34
N ASN A 217 -18.00 26.26 4.07
CA ASN A 217 -16.83 26.94 3.48
C ASN A 217 -15.72 26.01 3.00
N PHE A 218 -15.86 24.71 3.23
CA PHE A 218 -14.90 23.68 2.79
C PHE A 218 -15.50 22.79 1.71
N ASP A 219 -14.67 22.41 0.76
CA ASP A 219 -15.02 21.45 -0.30
C ASP A 219 -14.54 20.05 0.10
N PHE A 220 -15.44 19.11 0.27
CA PHE A 220 -15.13 17.74 0.62
C PHE A 220 -15.15 16.83 -0.61
N THR A 221 -14.11 16.04 -0.80
CA THR A 221 -14.07 15.00 -1.84
C THR A 221 -13.80 13.64 -1.22
N ILE A 222 -14.75 12.72 -1.35
CA ILE A 222 -14.64 11.36 -0.83
C ILE A 222 -14.27 10.41 -1.97
N TYR A 223 -13.10 9.79 -1.87
CA TYR A 223 -12.61 8.79 -2.82
C TYR A 223 -12.86 7.38 -2.30
N THR A 224 -13.52 6.56 -3.11
CA THR A 224 -13.69 5.13 -2.86
C THR A 224 -13.64 4.35 -4.17
N SER A 225 -12.92 3.25 -4.24
CA SER A 225 -12.89 2.39 -5.43
C SER A 225 -13.96 1.31 -5.42
N ASP A 226 -14.85 1.30 -4.43
CA ASP A 226 -15.90 0.30 -4.27
C ASP A 226 -17.27 0.92 -4.55
N LYS A 227 -17.94 0.42 -5.59
CA LYS A 227 -19.27 0.90 -5.99
C LYS A 227 -20.34 0.66 -4.92
N ASP A 228 -20.25 -0.43 -4.15
CA ASP A 228 -21.21 -0.73 -3.09
C ASP A 228 -21.05 0.24 -1.92
N ILE A 229 -19.81 0.58 -1.56
CA ILE A 229 -19.51 1.63 -0.57
C ILE A 229 -20.04 2.97 -1.07
N LYS A 230 -19.77 3.34 -2.32
CA LYS A 230 -20.31 4.57 -2.94
C LYS A 230 -21.83 4.65 -2.82
N ASN A 231 -22.53 3.57 -3.19
CA ASN A 231 -23.99 3.52 -3.13
C ASN A 231 -24.52 3.70 -1.68
N LYS A 232 -23.85 3.07 -0.70
CA LYS A 232 -24.24 3.22 0.70
C LYS A 232 -24.01 4.65 1.21
N ILE A 233 -22.94 5.31 0.78
CA ILE A 233 -22.67 6.72 1.11
C ILE A 233 -23.75 7.62 0.49
N ILE A 234 -24.09 7.42 -0.77
CA ILE A 234 -25.15 8.17 -1.46
C ILE A 234 -26.50 7.99 -0.76
N ASN A 235 -26.82 6.76 -0.35
CA ASN A 235 -28.05 6.47 0.39
C ASN A 235 -28.07 7.16 1.76
N TYR A 236 -26.93 7.28 2.41
CA TYR A 236 -26.81 8.02 3.68
C TYR A 236 -27.09 9.52 3.49
N LEU A 237 -26.54 10.14 2.44
CA LEU A 237 -26.81 11.54 2.09
C LEU A 237 -28.31 11.78 1.87
N LYS A 238 -28.97 10.90 1.10
CA LYS A 238 -30.43 10.96 0.85
C LYS A 238 -31.23 10.81 2.13
N TYR A 239 -30.84 9.86 2.99
CA TYR A 239 -31.55 9.61 4.26
C TYR A 239 -31.48 10.82 5.21
N LYS A 240 -30.35 11.52 5.23
CA LYS A 240 -30.16 12.72 6.05
C LYS A 240 -30.82 13.98 5.47
N GLU A 241 -31.41 13.90 4.25
CA GLU A 241 -31.97 15.04 3.52
C GLU A 241 -30.96 16.21 3.39
N LEU A 242 -29.65 15.87 3.39
CA LEU A 242 -28.59 16.85 3.27
C LEU A 242 -28.45 17.25 1.80
N SER A 243 -28.79 18.49 1.49
CA SER A 243 -28.35 19.15 0.26
C SER A 243 -26.91 19.61 0.46
N VAL A 244 -25.94 18.74 0.15
CA VAL A 244 -24.53 19.06 0.41
C VAL A 244 -23.85 19.37 -0.91
N GLU A 245 -23.96 20.65 -1.33
CA GLU A 245 -23.33 21.14 -2.57
C GLU A 245 -21.79 21.06 -2.49
N ASN A 246 -21.24 21.04 -1.27
CA ASN A 246 -19.83 21.00 -1.00
C ASN A 246 -19.25 19.56 -0.86
N ILE A 247 -20.02 18.50 -1.20
CA ILE A 247 -19.51 17.11 -1.18
C ILE A 247 -19.50 16.48 -2.56
N ARG A 248 -18.34 15.94 -2.94
CA ARG A 248 -18.18 15.11 -4.14
C ARG A 248 -17.77 13.69 -3.76
N ILE A 249 -18.35 12.68 -4.42
CA ILE A 249 -18.02 11.27 -4.22
C ILE A 249 -17.47 10.71 -5.54
N ILE A 250 -16.21 10.29 -5.51
CA ILE A 250 -15.47 9.81 -6.70
C ILE A 250 -15.09 8.35 -6.49
N ASP A 251 -15.36 7.50 -7.48
CA ASP A 251 -15.07 6.06 -7.46
C ASP A 251 -13.93 5.64 -8.39
N SER A 252 -13.37 6.56 -9.14
CA SER A 252 -12.22 6.33 -10.02
C SER A 252 -11.16 7.39 -9.81
N ILE A 253 -9.92 6.96 -9.74
CA ILE A 253 -8.76 7.85 -9.65
C ILE A 253 -7.91 7.57 -10.89
N SER A 254 -7.78 8.56 -11.75
CA SER A 254 -6.93 8.49 -12.95
C SER A 254 -5.47 8.82 -12.64
N ASP A 255 -5.25 9.85 -11.81
CA ASP A 255 -3.92 10.28 -11.35
C ASP A 255 -3.95 10.56 -9.85
N GLU A 256 -3.08 9.92 -9.10
CA GLU A 256 -2.90 10.15 -7.67
C GLU A 256 -2.45 11.57 -7.31
N ARG A 257 -1.83 12.30 -8.25
CA ARG A 257 -1.43 13.70 -8.04
C ARG A 257 -2.64 14.60 -7.86
N GLU A 258 -3.71 14.37 -8.64
CA GLU A 258 -4.95 15.15 -8.55
C GLU A 258 -5.56 15.11 -7.14
N ILE A 259 -5.38 13.97 -6.44
CA ILE A 259 -5.88 13.79 -5.08
C ILE A 259 -5.22 14.79 -4.12
N TYR A 260 -3.90 14.89 -4.19
CA TYR A 260 -3.11 15.58 -3.18
C TYR A 260 -2.84 17.05 -3.52
N THR A 261 -2.67 17.40 -4.82
CA THR A 261 -2.26 18.74 -5.25
C THR A 261 -3.23 19.83 -4.76
N ASN A 262 -4.53 19.56 -4.79
CA ASN A 262 -5.56 20.53 -4.38
C ASN A 262 -6.01 20.35 -2.92
N ALA A 263 -5.54 19.33 -2.23
CA ALA A 263 -5.92 19.06 -0.86
C ALA A 263 -5.19 19.98 0.11
N ARG A 264 -5.92 20.58 1.06
CA ARG A 264 -5.36 21.24 2.24
C ARG A 264 -5.18 20.28 3.41
N LEU A 265 -6.10 19.33 3.52
CA LEU A 265 -6.13 18.33 4.57
C LEU A 265 -6.63 17.00 4.00
N VAL A 266 -6.06 15.90 4.48
CA VAL A 266 -6.48 14.55 4.11
C VAL A 266 -7.03 13.82 5.33
N ILE A 267 -8.25 13.27 5.21
CA ILE A 267 -8.81 12.31 6.16
C ILE A 267 -8.67 10.95 5.51
N ALA A 268 -7.98 10.02 6.14
CA ALA A 268 -7.71 8.74 5.51
C ALA A 268 -7.88 7.56 6.46
N ARG A 269 -8.27 6.44 5.88
CA ARG A 269 -8.17 5.16 6.58
C ARG A 269 -6.70 4.82 6.86
N ALA A 270 -6.43 4.20 8.01
CA ALA A 270 -5.08 3.93 8.51
C ALA A 270 -4.32 2.83 7.75
N GLY A 271 -4.33 2.91 6.41
CA GLY A 271 -3.55 2.03 5.54
C GLY A 271 -2.08 2.46 5.49
N ARG A 272 -1.15 1.51 5.59
CA ARG A 272 0.29 1.74 5.63
C ARG A 272 0.79 2.64 4.48
N ASN A 273 0.43 2.33 3.24
CA ASN A 273 0.93 3.08 2.08
C ASN A 273 0.42 4.54 2.10
N THR A 274 -0.87 4.74 2.35
CA THR A 274 -1.45 6.09 2.44
C THR A 274 -0.76 6.91 3.53
N ILE A 275 -0.56 6.33 4.72
CA ILE A 275 0.16 6.99 5.82
C ILE A 275 1.57 7.39 5.37
N SER A 276 2.30 6.48 4.73
CA SER A 276 3.68 6.72 4.30
C SER A 276 3.75 7.82 3.23
N GLU A 277 2.79 7.87 2.32
CA GLU A 277 2.66 8.95 1.34
C GLU A 277 2.41 10.30 2.02
N LEU A 278 1.46 10.35 2.97
CA LEU A 278 1.14 11.57 3.72
C LEU A 278 2.33 12.06 4.56
N LEU A 279 3.07 11.15 5.20
CA LEU A 279 4.29 11.46 5.94
C LEU A 279 5.39 12.02 5.02
N THR A 280 5.58 11.42 3.84
CA THR A 280 6.58 11.87 2.86
C THR A 280 6.28 13.28 2.34
N MET A 281 5.00 13.59 2.11
CA MET A 281 4.56 14.93 1.67
C MET A 281 4.46 15.93 2.82
N ASN A 282 4.61 15.52 4.06
CA ASN A 282 4.30 16.34 5.24
C ASN A 282 2.85 16.91 5.21
N MET A 283 1.91 16.15 4.64
CA MET A 283 0.52 16.55 4.42
C MET A 283 -0.29 16.56 5.72
N PRO A 284 -0.98 17.68 6.07
CA PRO A 284 -1.90 17.70 7.20
C PRO A 284 -2.96 16.59 7.06
N SER A 285 -3.05 15.71 8.07
CA SER A 285 -3.87 14.51 7.91
C SER A 285 -4.49 14.02 9.21
N ILE A 286 -5.68 13.41 9.09
CA ILE A 286 -6.34 12.67 10.15
C ILE A 286 -6.46 11.21 9.71
N ILE A 287 -5.88 10.32 10.50
CA ILE A 287 -5.81 8.90 10.20
C ILE A 287 -6.79 8.14 11.09
N ILE A 288 -7.67 7.36 10.45
CA ILE A 288 -8.79 6.68 11.12
C ILE A 288 -8.67 5.17 10.92
N PRO A 289 -8.48 4.36 11.99
CA PRO A 289 -8.52 2.91 11.88
C PRO A 289 -9.96 2.44 11.72
N THR A 290 -10.18 1.46 10.84
CA THR A 290 -11.46 0.74 10.80
C THR A 290 -11.54 -0.24 11.97
N THR A 291 -12.76 -0.54 12.42
CA THR A 291 -13.01 -1.42 13.56
C THR A 291 -12.48 -2.85 13.39
N ALA A 292 -12.24 -3.47 14.52
CA ALA A 292 -11.48 -4.68 14.77
C ALA A 292 -11.92 -5.95 14.03
N ASN A 293 -11.18 -6.28 13.02
CA ASN A 293 -10.95 -7.63 12.55
C ASN A 293 -9.49 -7.68 12.08
N PHE A 294 -9.04 -8.78 11.53
CA PHE A 294 -7.67 -9.05 11.12
C PHE A 294 -6.93 -7.85 10.47
N ARG A 295 -7.60 -7.00 9.70
CA ARG A 295 -7.04 -5.78 9.11
C ARG A 295 -7.17 -4.54 9.97
N GLY A 296 -8.18 -4.47 10.81
CA GLY A 296 -8.34 -3.41 11.80
C GLY A 296 -7.18 -3.41 12.80
N SER A 297 -6.64 -4.58 13.15
CA SER A 297 -5.48 -4.68 14.03
C SER A 297 -4.21 -4.09 13.43
N GLU A 298 -3.95 -4.29 12.11
CA GLU A 298 -2.85 -3.62 11.41
C GLU A 298 -3.04 -2.09 11.45
N GLN A 299 -4.25 -1.62 11.18
CA GLN A 299 -4.55 -0.20 11.17
C GLN A 299 -4.42 0.44 12.56
N LEU A 300 -4.83 -0.24 13.62
CA LEU A 300 -4.61 0.21 15.00
C LEU A 300 -3.12 0.30 15.35
N CYS A 301 -2.31 -0.66 14.91
CA CYS A 301 -0.85 -0.58 15.10
C CYS A 301 -0.24 0.57 14.33
N ASN A 302 -0.69 0.83 13.11
CA ASN A 302 -0.27 1.99 12.33
C ASN A 302 -0.59 3.30 13.06
N CYS A 303 -1.80 3.44 13.62
CA CYS A 303 -2.17 4.61 14.42
C CYS A 303 -1.28 4.78 15.66
N ARG A 304 -1.08 3.73 16.44
CA ARG A 304 -0.19 3.76 17.62
C ARG A 304 1.23 4.18 17.24
N LYS A 305 1.72 3.73 16.08
CA LYS A 305 3.04 4.11 15.60
C LYS A 305 3.11 5.59 15.27
N ILE A 306 2.10 6.15 14.58
CA ILE A 306 1.99 7.59 14.32
C ILE A 306 1.97 8.38 15.62
N GLU A 307 1.19 7.97 16.59
CA GLU A 307 1.11 8.61 17.91
C GLU A 307 2.47 8.62 18.62
N SER A 308 3.24 7.53 18.49
CA SER A 308 4.59 7.45 19.08
C SER A 308 5.62 8.40 18.45
N PHE A 309 5.42 8.80 17.19
CA PHE A 309 6.26 9.78 16.49
C PHE A 309 5.93 11.25 16.87
N ASN A 310 4.75 11.48 17.46
CA ASN A 310 4.27 12.80 17.84
C ASN A 310 4.33 13.87 16.72
N PHE A 311 4.01 13.47 15.50
CA PHE A 311 3.91 14.41 14.38
C PHE A 311 2.86 15.48 14.64
N GLN A 312 3.20 16.74 14.36
CA GLN A 312 2.27 17.87 14.60
C GLN A 312 1.18 17.94 13.55
N ASN A 313 1.51 17.61 12.30
CA ASN A 313 0.61 17.68 11.15
C ASN A 313 -0.22 16.42 10.90
N ILE A 314 0.01 15.33 11.63
CA ILE A 314 -0.77 14.09 11.52
C ILE A 314 -1.39 13.76 12.86
N LYS A 315 -2.69 13.49 12.87
CA LYS A 315 -3.47 13.10 14.05
C LYS A 315 -4.19 11.79 13.79
N THR A 316 -4.41 11.04 14.84
CA THR A 316 -5.29 9.87 14.80
C THR A 316 -6.67 10.24 15.31
N HIS A 317 -7.68 9.53 14.78
CA HIS A 317 -9.06 9.66 15.25
C HIS A 317 -9.68 8.27 15.34
N HIS A 318 -10.43 8.02 16.41
CA HIS A 318 -11.17 6.77 16.58
C HIS A 318 -12.66 7.00 16.28
N LEU A 319 -13.30 6.08 15.58
CA LEU A 319 -14.70 6.21 15.15
C LEU A 319 -15.65 6.45 16.34
N ASP A 320 -15.37 5.84 17.50
CA ASP A 320 -16.17 5.98 18.70
C ASP A 320 -16.13 7.41 19.31
N SER A 321 -15.16 8.24 18.91
CA SER A 321 -15.06 9.64 19.33
C SER A 321 -16.07 10.56 18.63
N GLY A 322 -16.68 10.09 17.53
CA GLY A 322 -17.74 10.79 16.82
C GLY A 322 -17.31 11.96 15.94
N ALA A 323 -18.26 12.49 15.18
CA ALA A 323 -18.01 13.53 14.19
C ALA A 323 -17.55 14.87 14.81
N GLU A 324 -17.98 15.21 16.03
CA GLU A 324 -17.57 16.45 16.69
C GLU A 324 -16.07 16.47 17.02
N ASP A 325 -15.50 15.35 17.52
CA ASP A 325 -14.06 15.25 17.76
C ASP A 325 -13.27 15.29 16.44
N LEU A 326 -13.79 14.63 15.39
CA LEU A 326 -13.20 14.70 14.06
C LEU A 326 -13.17 16.14 13.54
N ASN A 327 -14.26 16.88 13.69
CA ASN A 327 -14.38 18.29 13.31
C ASN A 327 -13.37 19.16 14.08
N HIS A 328 -13.26 18.98 15.40
CA HIS A 328 -12.28 19.70 16.21
C HIS A 328 -10.85 19.46 15.75
N LYS A 329 -10.47 18.20 15.48
CA LYS A 329 -9.15 17.84 14.97
C LYS A 329 -8.88 18.44 13.59
N MET A 330 -9.90 18.44 12.71
CA MET A 330 -9.83 19.04 11.38
C MET A 330 -9.50 20.53 11.46
N HIS A 331 -10.25 21.30 12.23
CA HIS A 331 -10.01 22.74 12.41
C HIS A 331 -8.64 23.03 13.04
N LYS A 332 -8.21 22.22 14.00
CA LYS A 332 -6.89 22.35 14.62
C LYS A 332 -5.78 22.18 13.59
N LEU A 333 -5.84 21.15 12.75
CA LEU A 333 -4.85 20.91 11.69
C LEU A 333 -4.92 21.95 10.59
N PHE A 334 -6.11 22.39 10.21
CA PHE A 334 -6.30 23.42 9.18
C PHE A 334 -5.66 24.76 9.55
N ASN A 335 -5.68 25.11 10.82
CA ASN A 335 -5.08 26.34 11.37
C ASN A 335 -3.58 26.18 11.72
N THR A 336 -3.03 24.97 11.61
CA THR A 336 -1.63 24.74 11.87
C THR A 336 -0.79 25.14 10.65
N SER A 337 0.23 25.99 10.83
CA SER A 337 1.15 26.32 9.75
C SER A 337 1.95 25.09 9.33
N VAL A 338 2.13 24.90 8.04
CA VAL A 338 2.83 23.73 7.45
C VAL A 338 4.35 23.81 7.65
N ASP A 339 4.87 24.92 8.13
CA ASP A 339 6.31 25.13 8.41
C ASP A 339 6.89 24.30 9.55
N ILE A 340 6.08 23.42 10.14
CA ILE A 340 6.55 22.50 11.17
C ILE A 340 7.46 21.47 10.52
N LYS A 341 8.76 21.62 10.70
CA LYS A 341 9.78 20.62 10.34
C LYS A 341 9.59 19.37 11.20
N ASN A 342 8.72 18.48 10.75
CA ASN A 342 8.72 17.09 11.25
C ASN A 342 10.00 16.38 10.73
N GLU A 343 10.42 15.34 11.40
CA GLU A 343 11.41 14.43 10.82
C GLU A 343 10.94 13.99 9.44
N VAL A 344 11.80 14.16 8.43
CA VAL A 344 11.44 13.80 7.05
C VAL A 344 11.31 12.29 6.95
N PHE A 345 10.12 11.81 6.62
CA PHE A 345 9.92 10.40 6.32
C PHE A 345 10.49 10.09 4.93
N ILE A 346 11.61 9.39 4.90
CA ILE A 346 12.29 9.02 3.64
C ILE A 346 11.75 7.66 3.20
N PRO A 347 11.13 7.55 2.00
CA PRO A 347 10.69 6.27 1.45
C PRO A 347 11.82 5.24 1.30
N GLY A 348 11.46 3.97 1.44
CA GLY A 348 12.41 2.86 1.36
C GLY A 348 12.85 2.48 -0.06
N ASN A 349 12.27 3.10 -1.10
CA ASN A 349 12.48 2.76 -2.50
C ASN A 349 13.96 2.62 -2.89
N LEU A 350 14.76 3.67 -2.65
CA LEU A 350 16.17 3.68 -3.05
C LEU A 350 16.99 2.63 -2.31
N LYS A 351 16.80 2.50 -0.99
CA LYS A 351 17.54 1.48 -0.20
C LYS A 351 17.21 0.06 -0.66
N ALA A 352 15.95 -0.21 -1.01
CA ALA A 352 15.54 -1.51 -1.53
C ALA A 352 16.19 -1.79 -2.89
N ILE A 353 16.19 -0.83 -3.80
CA ILE A 353 16.83 -0.94 -5.12
C ILE A 353 18.34 -1.14 -5.00
N GLU A 354 19.02 -0.34 -4.18
CA GLU A 354 20.46 -0.46 -3.94
C GLU A 354 20.86 -1.85 -3.45
N LYS A 355 20.06 -2.41 -2.53
CA LYS A 355 20.27 -3.78 -2.01
C LYS A 355 20.11 -4.82 -3.12
N ILE A 356 19.07 -4.73 -3.94
CA ILE A 356 18.84 -5.63 -5.08
C ILE A 356 20.01 -5.56 -6.07
N LEU A 357 20.43 -4.36 -6.47
CA LEU A 357 21.54 -4.16 -7.41
C LEU A 357 22.88 -4.63 -6.86
N ALA A 358 23.15 -4.42 -5.56
CA ALA A 358 24.38 -4.90 -4.93
C ALA A 358 24.51 -6.43 -5.01
N ILE A 359 23.39 -7.15 -4.89
CA ILE A 359 23.36 -8.61 -4.99
C ILE A 359 23.60 -9.04 -6.44
N MET A 360 22.98 -8.36 -7.40
CA MET A 360 23.17 -8.67 -8.83
C MET A 360 24.63 -8.50 -9.29
N LYS A 361 25.30 -7.43 -8.83
CA LYS A 361 26.73 -7.23 -9.09
C LYS A 361 27.60 -8.39 -8.59
N LYS A 362 27.28 -8.92 -7.42
CA LYS A 362 28.02 -10.07 -6.86
C LYS A 362 27.85 -11.35 -7.68
N LYS A 363 26.68 -11.52 -8.34
CA LYS A 363 26.38 -12.70 -9.17
C LYS A 363 26.98 -12.63 -10.57
N SER A 364 27.24 -11.43 -11.10
CA SER A 364 27.76 -11.22 -12.47
C SER A 364 29.03 -10.37 -12.43
N PRO A 365 30.15 -10.87 -11.88
CA PRO A 365 31.37 -10.08 -11.70
C PRO A 365 32.04 -9.64 -13.02
N GLY A 366 31.56 -10.12 -14.19
CA GLY A 366 32.09 -9.79 -15.52
C GLY A 366 31.29 -8.76 -16.32
N ASN A 367 30.06 -8.42 -15.92
CA ASN A 367 29.26 -7.40 -16.59
C ASN A 367 29.25 -6.12 -15.75
N SER A 368 30.14 -5.17 -16.10
CA SER A 368 30.08 -3.81 -15.56
C SER A 368 28.76 -3.15 -15.97
N ILE A 369 27.75 -3.24 -15.09
CA ILE A 369 26.56 -2.37 -15.18
C ILE A 369 27.11 -0.96 -14.89
N ALA A 370 27.28 -0.16 -15.94
CA ALA A 370 27.65 1.24 -15.82
C ALA A 370 26.52 1.96 -15.06
N LEU A 371 26.73 2.14 -13.76
CA LEU A 371 25.92 3.05 -12.97
C LEU A 371 26.40 4.45 -13.34
N SER A 372 25.66 5.17 -14.19
CA SER A 372 25.76 6.62 -14.23
C SER A 372 25.26 7.13 -12.88
N THR A 373 26.19 7.40 -11.98
CA THR A 373 25.96 8.10 -10.72
C THR A 373 25.69 9.57 -11.02
N ASN A 374 24.51 9.86 -11.52
CA ASN A 374 23.94 11.21 -11.47
C ASN A 374 22.79 11.16 -10.46
N ILE A 375 23.16 11.18 -9.18
CA ILE A 375 22.27 11.54 -8.09
C ILE A 375 22.55 13.02 -7.84
N ASN A 376 21.78 13.87 -8.49
CA ASN A 376 21.55 15.26 -8.09
C ASN A 376 20.10 15.40 -7.70
#